data_dd08e7afaf81904b81f350145a5f3864
#
_entry.id   dd08e7afaf81904b81f350145a5f3864
#
_cell.length_a   1.000
_cell.length_b   1.000
_cell.length_c   1.000
_cell.angle_alpha   90.00
_cell.angle_beta   90.00
_cell.angle_gamma   90.00
#
_symmetry.space_group_name_H-M   'P 1'
#
loop_
_entity.id
_entity.type
_entity.pdbx_description
1 polymer ?
#
loop_
_entity_poly.entity_id
_entity_poly.type
_entity_poly.pdbx_seq_one_letter_code
_entity_poly.pdbx_strand_id
1 'polypeptide(L)'
;MKNIQYELIINEALRSALEYDIPDEQINEFIEFFGKHIGSDRIYIFEDNVKKKVTNNTYEWCNEGILPQKDMLQNVDFDIIGWWYESFEKGESVVIPSVKVLKDTYPSTYDILNVQNVESLVVIPLRYRDEIRGFVGVDNPPIGNMESISGFLDMIATLLISLLKLRNSFR
;
A
#
# COMPACT_ATOMS: atom_id res chain seq x y z
N MET A 1 9.10 0.53 -23.08
CA MET A 1 9.70 1.81 -22.63
C MET A 1 9.21 2.24 -21.25
N LYS A 2 7.90 2.16 -20.97
CA LYS A 2 7.38 2.45 -19.62
C LYS A 2 7.99 1.55 -18.53
N ASN A 3 8.21 0.26 -18.82
CA ASN A 3 8.78 -0.70 -17.86
C ASN A 3 10.23 -0.36 -17.47
N ILE A 4 11.03 0.12 -18.41
CA ILE A 4 12.42 0.52 -18.14
C ILE A 4 12.47 1.68 -17.15
N GLN A 5 11.53 2.63 -17.27
CA GLN A 5 11.45 3.77 -16.37
C GLN A 5 11.13 3.33 -14.93
N TYR A 6 10.20 2.38 -14.75
CA TYR A 6 9.87 1.86 -13.43
C TYR A 6 11.02 1.11 -12.79
N GLU A 7 11.76 0.32 -13.58
CA GLU A 7 12.94 -0.39 -13.08
C GLU A 7 14.01 0.57 -12.58
N LEU A 8 14.25 1.67 -13.30
CA LEU A 8 15.18 2.71 -12.88
C LEU A 8 14.73 3.37 -11.59
N ILE A 9 13.44 3.68 -11.45
CA ILE A 9 12.87 4.26 -10.24
C ILE A 9 13.05 3.30 -9.05
N ILE A 10 12.78 2.02 -9.24
CA ILE A 10 12.97 1.01 -8.20
C ILE A 10 14.44 0.94 -7.77
N ASN A 11 15.36 0.94 -8.72
CA ASN A 11 16.79 0.89 -8.42
C ASN A 11 17.24 2.11 -7.63
N GLU A 12 16.78 3.30 -8.00
CA GLU A 12 17.11 4.53 -7.28
C GLU A 12 16.49 4.55 -5.88
N ALA A 13 15.27 4.05 -5.73
CA ALA A 13 14.60 3.93 -4.44
C ALA A 13 15.36 3.01 -3.49
N LEU A 14 15.81 1.86 -4.00
CA LEU A 14 16.63 0.91 -3.22
C LEU A 14 17.95 1.54 -2.81
N ARG A 15 18.60 2.25 -3.72
CA ARG A 15 19.87 2.93 -3.43
C ARG A 15 19.69 3.98 -2.33
N SER A 16 18.62 4.77 -2.38
CA SER A 16 18.30 5.75 -1.34
C SER A 16 18.02 5.08 0.00
N ALA A 17 17.27 3.97 -0.02
CA ALA A 17 16.95 3.23 1.20
C ALA A 17 18.21 2.64 1.85
N LEU A 18 19.17 2.18 1.03
CA LEU A 18 20.42 1.59 1.53
C LEU A 18 21.37 2.59 2.18
N GLU A 19 21.10 3.90 2.07
CA GLU A 19 21.85 4.92 2.81
C GLU A 19 21.52 4.88 4.32
N TYR A 20 20.43 4.23 4.70
CA TYR A 20 20.02 4.05 6.09
C TYR A 20 20.37 2.64 6.58
N ASP A 21 20.73 2.55 7.85
CA ASP A 21 21.11 1.26 8.47
C ASP A 21 19.94 0.60 9.20
N ILE A 22 18.92 1.37 9.56
CA ILE A 22 17.77 0.87 10.32
C ILE A 22 16.65 0.50 9.35
N PRO A 23 16.11 -0.74 9.41
CA PRO A 23 15.08 -1.20 8.48
C PRO A 23 13.83 -0.32 8.43
N ASP A 24 13.36 0.22 9.56
CA ASP A 24 12.21 1.14 9.55
C ASP A 24 12.48 2.40 8.71
N GLU A 25 13.68 2.95 8.81
CA GLU A 25 14.08 4.11 8.01
C GLU A 25 14.20 3.75 6.52
N GLN A 26 14.70 2.56 6.22
CA GLN A 26 14.80 2.06 4.85
C GLN A 26 13.41 1.94 4.21
N ILE A 27 12.45 1.39 4.93
CA ILE A 27 11.07 1.22 4.45
C ILE A 27 10.41 2.59 4.24
N ASN A 28 10.55 3.50 5.19
CA ASN A 28 10.01 4.85 5.08
C ASN A 28 10.57 5.60 3.89
N GLU A 29 11.89 5.54 3.68
CA GLU A 29 12.53 6.17 2.53
C GLU A 29 12.05 5.57 1.21
N PHE A 30 11.91 4.25 1.18
CA PHE A 30 11.46 3.52 0.01
C PHE A 30 10.04 3.94 -0.41
N ILE A 31 9.08 3.98 0.53
CA ILE A 31 7.70 4.38 0.22
C ILE A 31 7.58 5.87 -0.09
N GLU A 32 8.36 6.73 0.55
CA GLU A 32 8.41 8.15 0.25
C GLU A 32 8.85 8.37 -1.20
N PHE A 33 9.90 7.70 -1.61
CA PHE A 33 10.42 7.80 -2.98
C PHE A 33 9.34 7.44 -4.00
N PHE A 34 8.63 6.33 -3.77
CA PHE A 34 7.56 5.91 -4.67
C PHE A 34 6.35 6.84 -4.62
N GLY A 35 5.94 7.28 -3.45
CA GLY A 35 4.82 8.20 -3.30
C GLY A 35 5.02 9.46 -4.11
N LYS A 36 6.22 10.03 -4.06
CA LYS A 36 6.59 11.21 -4.84
C LYS A 36 6.58 10.96 -6.34
N HIS A 37 7.11 9.80 -6.77
CA HIS A 37 7.21 9.47 -8.20
C HIS A 37 5.87 9.10 -8.82
N ILE A 38 5.00 8.45 -8.06
CA ILE A 38 3.64 8.13 -8.51
C ILE A 38 2.77 9.38 -8.58
N GLY A 39 3.04 10.37 -7.72
CA GLY A 39 2.23 11.57 -7.63
C GLY A 39 0.91 11.32 -6.91
N SER A 40 0.91 10.41 -5.93
CA SER A 40 -0.26 10.09 -5.11
C SER A 40 -0.35 10.97 -3.87
N ASP A 41 -1.50 10.95 -3.21
CA ASP A 41 -1.67 11.63 -1.92
C ASP A 41 -1.01 10.88 -0.78
N ARG A 42 -1.13 9.54 -0.76
CA ARG A 42 -0.53 8.67 0.25
C ARG A 42 -0.03 7.40 -0.39
N ILE A 43 0.99 6.82 0.24
CA ILE A 43 1.35 5.42 0.06
C ILE A 43 1.49 4.81 1.45
N TYR A 44 0.98 3.60 1.65
CA TYR A 44 0.92 2.99 2.97
C TYR A 44 1.11 1.49 2.91
N ILE A 45 1.54 0.95 4.04
CA ILE A 45 1.67 -0.49 4.28
C ILE A 45 0.78 -0.87 5.45
N PHE A 46 -0.03 -1.89 5.27
CA PHE A 46 -0.79 -2.54 6.33
C PHE A 46 -0.26 -3.94 6.55
N GLU A 47 -0.10 -4.32 7.79
CA GLU A 47 0.35 -5.66 8.19
C GLU A 47 -0.73 -6.31 9.04
N ASP A 48 -1.00 -7.59 8.74
CA ASP A 48 -2.11 -8.32 9.33
C ASP A 48 -1.75 -8.97 10.65
N ASN A 49 -2.70 -8.95 11.58
CA ASN A 49 -2.71 -9.81 12.75
C ASN A 49 -3.82 -10.85 12.53
N VAL A 50 -3.46 -12.03 12.05
CA VAL A 50 -4.40 -13.09 11.68
C VAL A 50 -5.16 -13.62 12.88
N LYS A 51 -4.50 -13.69 14.05
CA LYS A 51 -5.15 -14.20 15.27
C LYS A 51 -6.29 -13.30 15.72
N LYS A 52 -6.10 -11.99 15.65
CA LYS A 52 -7.10 -10.99 16.04
C LYS A 52 -8.05 -10.63 14.90
N LYS A 53 -7.77 -11.09 13.67
CA LYS A 53 -8.53 -10.77 12.46
C LYS A 53 -8.63 -9.27 12.22
N VAL A 54 -7.50 -8.59 12.38
CA VAL A 54 -7.37 -7.15 12.16
C VAL A 54 -6.11 -6.87 11.34
N THR A 55 -6.09 -5.69 10.72
CA THR A 55 -4.90 -5.18 10.04
C THR A 55 -4.52 -3.83 10.60
N ASN A 56 -3.23 -3.50 10.52
CA ASN A 56 -2.69 -2.28 11.11
C ASN A 56 -1.86 -1.53 10.10
N ASN A 57 -2.07 -0.22 10.01
CA ASN A 57 -1.22 0.66 9.21
C ASN A 57 0.11 0.84 9.93
N THR A 58 1.17 0.21 9.40
CA THR A 58 2.50 0.23 10.04
C THR A 58 3.44 1.26 9.43
N TYR A 59 3.25 1.61 8.17
CA TYR A 59 4.04 2.63 7.48
C TYR A 59 3.13 3.49 6.60
N GLU A 60 3.42 4.79 6.57
CA GLU A 60 2.64 5.73 5.77
C GLU A 60 3.53 6.89 5.33
N TRP A 61 3.41 7.27 4.06
CA TRP A 61 3.91 8.53 3.55
C TRP A 61 2.75 9.36 3.04
N CYS A 62 2.73 10.64 3.41
CA CYS A 62 1.72 11.59 2.96
C CYS A 62 2.37 12.69 2.15
N ASN A 63 1.74 13.04 1.03
CA ASN A 63 2.15 14.19 0.24
C ASN A 63 1.84 15.49 1.00
N GLU A 64 2.42 16.58 0.56
CA GLU A 64 2.22 17.90 1.19
C GLU A 64 0.74 18.25 1.29
N GLY A 65 0.30 18.67 2.47
CA GLY A 65 -1.08 19.04 2.73
C GLY A 65 -2.03 17.88 2.99
N ILE A 66 -1.56 16.65 2.92
CA ILE A 66 -2.38 15.46 3.16
C ILE A 66 -2.24 15.03 4.61
N LEU A 67 -3.37 14.86 5.30
CA LEU A 67 -3.39 14.48 6.72
C LEU A 67 -3.02 13.01 6.91
N PRO A 68 -2.12 12.70 7.87
CA PRO A 68 -1.82 11.31 8.23
C PRO A 68 -3.04 10.59 8.79
N GLN A 69 -3.16 9.30 8.49
CA GLN A 69 -4.23 8.44 8.98
C GLN A 69 -3.70 7.22 9.76
N LYS A 70 -2.39 7.02 9.77
CA LYS A 70 -1.76 5.84 10.34
C LYS A 70 -2.21 5.56 11.77
N ASP A 71 -2.18 6.56 12.65
CA ASP A 71 -2.53 6.37 14.06
C ASP A 71 -4.00 6.03 14.28
N MET A 72 -4.86 6.39 13.35
CA MET A 72 -6.28 6.11 13.39
C MET A 72 -6.66 4.77 12.75
N LEU A 73 -5.74 4.17 11.99
CA LEU A 73 -5.98 2.93 11.25
C LEU A 73 -5.22 1.76 11.89
N GLN A 74 -5.49 1.56 13.18
CA GLN A 74 -4.96 0.45 13.96
C GLN A 74 -6.10 -0.48 14.33
N ASN A 75 -5.83 -1.80 14.34
CA ASN A 75 -6.83 -2.83 14.64
C ASN A 75 -8.07 -2.72 13.75
N VAL A 76 -7.86 -2.49 12.46
CA VAL A 76 -8.94 -2.41 11.47
C VAL A 76 -9.48 -3.81 11.23
N ASP A 77 -10.77 -4.02 11.49
CA ASP A 77 -11.43 -5.32 11.35
C ASP A 77 -11.38 -5.81 9.90
N PHE A 78 -11.05 -7.08 9.70
CA PHE A 78 -11.05 -7.70 8.37
C PHE A 78 -12.40 -7.61 7.66
N ASP A 79 -13.50 -7.56 8.40
CA ASP A 79 -14.84 -7.46 7.81
C ASP A 79 -15.04 -6.18 7.01
N ILE A 80 -14.31 -5.10 7.34
CA ILE A 80 -14.41 -3.82 6.63
C ILE A 80 -13.88 -3.93 5.20
N ILE A 81 -12.83 -4.70 4.99
CA ILE A 81 -12.15 -4.85 3.71
C ILE A 81 -12.03 -6.31 3.27
N GLY A 82 -12.89 -7.19 3.78
CA GLY A 82 -12.83 -8.62 3.49
C GLY A 82 -12.90 -8.96 2.01
N TRP A 83 -13.65 -8.20 1.24
CA TRP A 83 -13.76 -8.39 -0.21
C TRP A 83 -12.44 -8.09 -0.95
N TRP A 84 -11.56 -7.28 -0.37
CA TRP A 84 -10.22 -7.07 -0.92
C TRP A 84 -9.41 -8.37 -0.85
N TYR A 85 -9.49 -9.07 0.27
CA TYR A 85 -8.77 -10.34 0.47
C TYR A 85 -9.28 -11.43 -0.48
N GLU A 86 -10.56 -11.43 -0.81
CA GLU A 86 -11.10 -12.34 -1.83
C GLU A 86 -10.43 -12.11 -3.18
N SER A 87 -10.24 -10.86 -3.58
CA SER A 87 -9.50 -10.51 -4.80
C SER A 87 -8.04 -10.92 -4.70
N PHE A 88 -7.40 -10.66 -3.56
CA PHE A 88 -6.00 -11.01 -3.34
C PHE A 88 -5.77 -12.51 -3.45
N GLU A 89 -6.66 -13.33 -2.90
CA GLU A 89 -6.56 -14.80 -2.98
C GLU A 89 -6.67 -15.32 -4.41
N LYS A 90 -7.37 -14.60 -5.27
CA LYS A 90 -7.47 -14.92 -6.70
C LYS A 90 -6.26 -14.43 -7.50
N GLY A 91 -5.28 -13.80 -6.85
CA GLY A 91 -4.13 -13.22 -7.51
C GLY A 91 -4.40 -11.86 -8.16
N GLU A 92 -5.50 -11.21 -7.78
CA GLU A 92 -5.90 -9.92 -8.33
C GLU A 92 -5.56 -8.79 -7.38
N SER A 93 -5.22 -7.62 -7.94
CA SER A 93 -5.13 -6.37 -7.20
C SER A 93 -6.51 -5.72 -7.07
N VAL A 94 -6.63 -4.77 -6.13
CA VAL A 94 -7.84 -3.97 -6.00
C VAL A 94 -7.58 -2.60 -6.61
N VAL A 95 -8.31 -2.27 -7.69
CA VAL A 95 -8.20 -0.97 -8.37
C VAL A 95 -9.58 -0.32 -8.32
N ILE A 96 -9.67 0.80 -7.63
CA ILE A 96 -10.93 1.52 -7.45
C ILE A 96 -10.79 2.93 -8.04
N PRO A 97 -11.26 3.14 -9.30
CA PRO A 97 -11.20 4.47 -9.92
C PRO A 97 -12.12 5.51 -9.29
N SER A 98 -13.18 5.06 -8.64
CA SER A 98 -14.11 5.94 -7.94
C SER A 98 -14.65 5.26 -6.69
N VAL A 99 -14.28 5.78 -5.54
CA VAL A 99 -14.74 5.26 -4.23
C VAL A 99 -16.24 5.42 -4.06
N LYS A 100 -16.86 6.38 -4.73
CA LYS A 100 -18.31 6.61 -4.66
C LYS A 100 -19.13 5.39 -5.07
N VAL A 101 -18.61 4.55 -5.97
CA VAL A 101 -19.33 3.34 -6.41
C VAL A 101 -19.47 2.30 -5.31
N LEU A 102 -18.69 2.40 -4.23
CA LEU A 102 -18.73 1.48 -3.11
C LEU A 102 -19.85 1.75 -2.12
N LYS A 103 -20.47 2.93 -2.19
CA LYS A 103 -21.42 3.41 -1.18
C LYS A 103 -22.54 2.42 -0.91
N ASP A 104 -23.12 1.84 -1.95
CA ASP A 104 -24.25 0.92 -1.83
C ASP A 104 -23.81 -0.56 -1.71
N THR A 105 -22.68 -0.92 -2.32
CA THR A 105 -22.18 -2.30 -2.36
C THR A 105 -21.33 -2.68 -1.15
N TYR A 106 -20.45 -1.76 -0.74
CA TYR A 106 -19.52 -1.98 0.38
C TYR A 106 -19.51 -0.75 1.29
N PRO A 107 -20.61 -0.48 2.01
CA PRO A 107 -20.76 0.76 2.78
C PRO A 107 -19.71 0.94 3.87
N SER A 108 -19.29 -0.13 4.55
CA SER A 108 -18.26 -0.02 5.59
C SER A 108 -16.91 0.42 5.02
N THR A 109 -16.53 -0.14 3.85
CA THR A 109 -15.32 0.30 3.14
C THR A 109 -15.46 1.74 2.67
N TYR A 110 -16.61 2.09 2.09
CA TYR A 110 -16.89 3.45 1.66
C TYR A 110 -16.71 4.45 2.80
N ASP A 111 -17.29 4.16 3.97
CA ASP A 111 -17.24 5.07 5.11
C ASP A 111 -15.81 5.33 5.58
N ILE A 112 -14.99 4.27 5.71
CA ILE A 112 -13.61 4.44 6.16
C ILE A 112 -12.74 5.20 5.14
N LEU A 113 -12.99 5.02 3.86
CA LEU A 113 -12.26 5.73 2.81
C LEU A 113 -12.74 7.18 2.65
N ASN A 114 -14.04 7.39 2.75
CA ASN A 114 -14.64 8.72 2.55
C ASN A 114 -14.18 9.72 3.61
N VAL A 115 -14.07 9.32 4.87
CA VAL A 115 -13.59 10.21 5.94
C VAL A 115 -12.14 10.63 5.75
N GLN A 116 -11.36 9.88 4.98
CA GLN A 116 -9.97 10.17 4.67
C GLN A 116 -9.81 10.98 3.37
N ASN A 117 -10.90 11.37 2.73
CA ASN A 117 -10.92 12.04 1.43
C ASN A 117 -10.27 11.21 0.31
N VAL A 118 -10.42 9.89 0.37
CA VAL A 118 -9.95 8.99 -0.68
C VAL A 118 -11.01 8.90 -1.76
N GLU A 119 -10.68 9.34 -2.97
CA GLU A 119 -11.57 9.30 -4.14
C GLU A 119 -11.29 8.11 -5.04
N SER A 120 -10.04 7.67 -5.07
CA SER A 120 -9.57 6.52 -5.85
C SER A 120 -8.41 5.85 -5.13
N LEU A 121 -8.17 4.57 -5.42
CA LEU A 121 -7.03 3.87 -4.83
C LEU A 121 -6.64 2.63 -5.61
N VAL A 122 -5.41 2.19 -5.37
CA VAL A 122 -4.89 0.92 -5.86
C VAL A 122 -4.25 0.21 -4.68
N VAL A 123 -4.58 -1.07 -4.47
CA VAL A 123 -4.07 -1.88 -3.36
C VAL A 123 -3.56 -3.21 -3.90
N ILE A 124 -2.38 -3.60 -3.44
CA ILE A 124 -1.67 -4.82 -3.83
C ILE A 124 -1.39 -5.65 -2.58
N PRO A 125 -1.64 -6.97 -2.59
CA PRO A 125 -1.34 -7.80 -1.43
C PRO A 125 0.16 -7.96 -1.21
N LEU A 126 0.55 -8.06 0.05
CA LEU A 126 1.88 -8.47 0.46
C LEU A 126 1.84 -9.97 0.74
N ARG A 127 2.47 -10.75 -0.14
CA ARG A 127 2.50 -12.20 -0.05
C ARG A 127 3.82 -12.67 0.53
N TYR A 128 3.71 -13.51 1.55
CA TYR A 128 4.86 -14.20 2.12
C TYR A 128 4.66 -15.69 1.91
N ARG A 129 5.44 -16.27 1.00
CA ARG A 129 5.15 -17.60 0.46
C ARG A 129 3.74 -17.57 -0.12
N ASP A 130 2.85 -18.42 0.14
CA ASP A 130 1.50 -18.38 -0.41
C ASP A 130 0.47 -17.73 0.51
N GLU A 131 0.94 -17.05 1.57
CA GLU A 131 0.07 -16.40 2.54
C GLU A 131 0.06 -14.88 2.37
N ILE A 132 -1.11 -14.29 2.51
CA ILE A 132 -1.27 -12.84 2.51
C ILE A 132 -0.98 -12.34 3.92
N ARG A 133 -0.05 -11.39 4.04
CA ARG A 133 0.40 -10.83 5.32
C ARG A 133 0.02 -9.37 5.51
N GLY A 134 -0.65 -8.79 4.54
CA GLY A 134 -1.04 -7.40 4.53
C GLY A 134 -1.16 -6.88 3.11
N PHE A 135 -1.04 -5.57 2.95
CA PHE A 135 -1.12 -4.95 1.64
C PHE A 135 -0.36 -3.62 1.61
N VAL A 136 0.00 -3.20 0.41
CA VAL A 136 0.51 -1.87 0.12
C VAL A 136 -0.49 -1.17 -0.79
N GLY A 137 -0.76 0.09 -0.52
CA GLY A 137 -1.74 0.85 -1.30
C GLY A 137 -1.32 2.28 -1.55
N VAL A 138 -1.95 2.89 -2.54
CA VAL A 138 -1.82 4.31 -2.85
C VAL A 138 -3.20 4.94 -2.94
N ASP A 139 -3.34 6.10 -2.33
CA ASP A 139 -4.56 6.90 -2.37
C ASP A 139 -4.43 8.01 -3.40
N ASN A 140 -5.50 8.20 -4.17
CA ASN A 140 -5.64 9.26 -5.16
C ASN A 140 -4.47 9.34 -6.14
N PRO A 141 -4.09 8.20 -6.78
CA PRO A 141 -3.10 8.22 -7.85
C PRO A 141 -3.69 8.89 -9.09
N PRO A 142 -2.84 9.32 -10.06
CA PRO A 142 -3.34 9.83 -11.33
C PRO A 142 -4.23 8.81 -12.04
N ILE A 143 -5.50 9.15 -12.28
CA ILE A 143 -6.53 8.22 -12.77
C ILE A 143 -6.15 7.53 -14.09
N GLY A 144 -5.53 8.26 -15.02
CA GLY A 144 -5.14 7.73 -16.33
C GLY A 144 -4.06 6.63 -16.27
N ASN A 145 -3.42 6.42 -15.13
CA ASN A 145 -2.28 5.51 -14.98
C ASN A 145 -2.52 4.39 -13.96
N MET A 146 -3.76 4.19 -13.51
CA MET A 146 -4.04 3.26 -12.40
C MET A 146 -3.59 1.82 -12.67
N GLU A 147 -3.77 1.31 -13.89
CA GLU A 147 -3.31 -0.04 -14.22
C GLU A 147 -1.80 -0.16 -14.24
N SER A 148 -1.11 0.85 -14.79
CA SER A 148 0.36 0.91 -14.78
C SER A 148 0.89 1.00 -13.35
N ILE A 149 0.21 1.77 -12.50
CA ILE A 149 0.54 1.90 -11.08
C ILE A 149 0.34 0.57 -10.36
N SER A 150 -0.74 -0.15 -10.67
CA SER A 150 -0.99 -1.49 -10.12
C SER A 150 0.15 -2.45 -10.42
N GLY A 151 0.59 -2.53 -11.68
CA GLY A 151 1.73 -3.35 -12.08
C GLY A 151 3.03 -2.94 -11.41
N PHE A 152 3.27 -1.64 -11.27
CA PHE A 152 4.43 -1.08 -10.59
C PHE A 152 4.43 -1.42 -9.10
N LEU A 153 3.29 -1.26 -8.43
CA LEU A 153 3.14 -1.64 -7.02
C LEU A 153 3.36 -3.13 -6.80
N ASP A 154 2.89 -3.96 -7.72
CA ASP A 154 3.11 -5.40 -7.63
C ASP A 154 4.62 -5.74 -7.64
N MET A 155 5.40 -5.04 -8.44
CA MET A 155 6.85 -5.19 -8.46
C MET A 155 7.48 -4.77 -7.13
N ILE A 156 7.08 -3.64 -6.57
CA ILE A 156 7.66 -3.15 -5.31
C ILE A 156 7.17 -3.95 -4.09
N ALA A 157 6.00 -4.57 -4.16
CA ALA A 157 5.49 -5.40 -3.07
C ALA A 157 6.46 -6.51 -2.70
N THR A 158 7.09 -7.16 -3.69
CA THR A 158 8.09 -8.18 -3.45
C THR A 158 9.30 -7.63 -2.68
N LEU A 159 9.75 -6.44 -3.04
CA LEU A 159 10.88 -5.78 -2.38
C LEU A 159 10.51 -5.34 -0.96
N LEU A 160 9.29 -4.82 -0.77
CA LEU A 160 8.80 -4.46 0.56
C LEU A 160 8.75 -5.66 1.49
N ILE A 161 8.32 -6.81 1.01
CA ILE A 161 8.33 -8.04 1.80
C ILE A 161 9.74 -8.36 2.28
N SER A 162 10.74 -8.22 1.43
CA SER A 162 12.14 -8.44 1.80
C SER A 162 12.60 -7.49 2.89
N LEU A 163 12.24 -6.22 2.79
CA LEU A 163 12.57 -5.21 3.80
C LEU A 163 11.85 -5.47 5.13
N LEU A 164 10.57 -5.86 5.08
CA LEU A 164 9.79 -6.20 6.27
C LEU A 164 10.36 -7.43 6.99
N LYS A 165 10.81 -8.44 6.24
CA LYS A 165 11.50 -9.61 6.81
C LYS A 165 12.80 -9.22 7.49
N LEU A 166 13.58 -8.34 6.85
CA LEU A 166 14.83 -7.83 7.41
C LEU A 166 14.54 -7.09 8.72
N ARG A 167 13.53 -6.22 8.74
CA ARG A 167 13.09 -5.53 9.96
C ARG A 167 12.81 -6.52 11.09
N ASN A 168 12.08 -7.60 10.81
CA ASN A 168 11.72 -8.60 11.82
C ASN A 168 12.95 -9.31 12.40
N SER A 169 14.04 -9.42 11.65
CA SER A 169 15.29 -9.98 12.13
C SER A 169 16.00 -9.08 13.14
N PHE A 170 15.65 -7.77 13.16
CA PHE A 170 16.23 -6.79 14.09
C PHE A 170 15.42 -6.64 15.40
N ARG A 171 14.28 -7.30 15.48
CA ARG A 171 13.38 -7.20 16.64
C ARG A 171 13.52 -8.37 17.59
#